data_4acb9f7360661bd8403de9335cb81369
#
_entry.id   4acb9f7360661bd8403de9335cb81369
#
_cell.length_a   1.000
_cell.length_b   1.000
_cell.length_c   1.000
_cell.angle_alpha   90.00
_cell.angle_beta   90.00
_cell.angle_gamma   90.00
#
_symmetry.space_group_name_H-M   'P 1'
#
loop_
_entity.id
_entity.type
_entity.pdbx_description
1 polymer ?
#
loop_
_entity_poly.entity_id
_entity_poly.type
_entity_poly.pdbx_seq_one_letter_code
_entity_poly.pdbx_strand_id
1 'polypeptide(L)'
;MLPILTITGSDSTGGSGVQADIKTIFELGGYAVSAITSITVQNTLGIQEFFDIPAEIVSGQIEAIMNDMQPNIVKVGMIRKVETLNVLIDALTKYRPEHIIYAPSIWSSQGDALMTEDVVSQIKYRLLPLCSVVVARKKESDIILQNSRLLELAEKQGLRIYRLDNANSHGLINRFSSALAIYLNQGKKMEEALAMAQDFINIELARESNLQGRSSELYNQFISQVNNFCRTYSDVHFYADQLNVSGRYLAQVTRRISGKTPKAIIDEY
;
A
#
# COMPACT_ATOMS: atom_id res chain seq x y z
N MET A 1 -23.68 3.57 3.21
CA MET A 1 -22.35 4.17 2.98
C MET A 1 -22.08 4.08 1.49
N LEU A 2 -21.73 5.18 0.83
CA LEU A 2 -21.38 5.17 -0.59
C LEU A 2 -20.08 4.40 -0.80
N PRO A 3 -19.87 3.79 -1.99
CA PRO A 3 -18.61 3.13 -2.29
C PRO A 3 -17.46 4.14 -2.34
N ILE A 4 -16.23 3.66 -2.15
CA ILE A 4 -14.99 4.43 -2.35
C ILE A 4 -14.34 3.92 -3.62
N LEU A 5 -14.06 4.82 -4.57
CA LEU A 5 -13.36 4.47 -5.80
C LEU A 5 -11.84 4.57 -5.57
N THR A 6 -11.12 3.46 -5.77
CA THR A 6 -9.66 3.46 -5.83
C THR A 6 -9.19 3.32 -7.27
N ILE A 7 -8.30 4.23 -7.71
CA ILE A 7 -7.71 4.27 -9.05
C ILE A 7 -6.21 4.10 -8.90
N THR A 8 -5.69 2.91 -9.17
CA THR A 8 -4.28 2.58 -8.95
C THR A 8 -3.86 1.30 -9.68
N GLY A 9 -2.59 0.96 -9.60
CA GLY A 9 -2.06 -0.30 -10.12
C GLY A 9 -2.43 -1.50 -9.26
N SER A 10 -2.33 -2.69 -9.88
CA SER A 10 -2.53 -3.98 -9.24
C SER A 10 -1.19 -4.56 -8.80
N ASP A 11 -1.07 -4.97 -7.54
CA ASP A 11 0.08 -5.67 -6.96
C ASP A 11 -0.27 -7.14 -6.76
N SER A 12 0.35 -8.03 -7.54
CA SER A 12 0.09 -9.48 -7.47
C SER A 12 0.47 -10.12 -6.13
N THR A 13 1.32 -9.48 -5.31
CA THR A 13 1.62 -9.95 -3.94
C THR A 13 0.52 -9.59 -2.94
N GLY A 14 -0.34 -8.65 -3.30
CA GLY A 14 -1.47 -8.21 -2.49
C GLY A 14 -1.09 -7.33 -1.30
N GLY A 15 0.15 -6.84 -1.24
CA GLY A 15 0.68 -6.00 -0.16
C GLY A 15 0.51 -4.51 -0.40
N SER A 16 0.34 -4.07 -1.65
CA SER A 16 0.12 -2.68 -2.04
C SER A 16 -0.94 -2.56 -3.15
N GLY A 17 -1.02 -1.41 -3.80
CA GLY A 17 -1.93 -1.18 -4.92
C GLY A 17 -3.40 -1.40 -4.57
N VAL A 18 -4.20 -1.75 -5.58
CA VAL A 18 -5.65 -1.94 -5.44
C VAL A 18 -6.00 -3.02 -4.42
N GLN A 19 -5.19 -4.07 -4.29
CA GLN A 19 -5.42 -5.15 -3.34
C GLN A 19 -5.33 -4.69 -1.89
N ALA A 20 -4.31 -3.89 -1.55
CA ALA A 20 -4.18 -3.32 -0.21
C ALA A 20 -5.31 -2.33 0.08
N ASP A 21 -5.71 -1.54 -0.93
CA ASP A 21 -6.81 -0.59 -0.80
C ASP A 21 -8.12 -1.30 -0.48
N ILE A 22 -8.50 -2.30 -1.29
CA ILE A 22 -9.73 -3.08 -1.09
C ILE A 22 -9.73 -3.76 0.28
N LYS A 23 -8.62 -4.40 0.67
CA LYS A 23 -8.50 -5.06 1.98
C LYS A 23 -8.73 -4.10 3.13
N THR A 24 -8.07 -2.93 3.11
CA THR A 24 -8.19 -1.93 4.17
C THR A 24 -9.59 -1.34 4.24
N ILE A 25 -10.18 -1.00 3.09
CA ILE A 25 -11.53 -0.46 3.03
C ILE A 25 -12.54 -1.49 3.58
N PHE A 26 -12.40 -2.76 3.21
CA PHE A 26 -13.26 -3.82 3.69
C PHE A 26 -13.08 -4.09 5.20
N GLU A 27 -11.83 -4.13 5.69
CA GLU A 27 -11.51 -4.32 7.12
C GLU A 27 -12.17 -3.26 8.00
N LEU A 28 -12.22 -2.01 7.52
CA LEU A 28 -12.86 -0.89 8.21
C LEU A 28 -14.37 -0.77 7.92
N GLY A 29 -14.98 -1.81 7.35
CA GLY A 29 -16.42 -1.91 7.12
C GLY A 29 -16.95 -1.11 5.94
N GLY A 30 -16.08 -0.70 5.00
CA GLY A 30 -16.46 0.03 3.80
C GLY A 30 -16.67 -0.86 2.58
N TYR A 31 -17.06 -0.24 1.48
CA TYR A 31 -17.22 -0.87 0.18
C TYR A 31 -16.31 -0.20 -0.85
N ALA A 32 -15.37 -0.97 -1.40
CA ALA A 32 -14.42 -0.50 -2.40
C ALA A 32 -14.88 -0.88 -3.81
N VAL A 33 -14.76 0.07 -4.74
CA VAL A 33 -14.82 -0.13 -6.18
C VAL A 33 -13.51 0.33 -6.80
N SER A 34 -13.11 -0.22 -7.95
CA SER A 34 -11.76 0.02 -8.44
C SER A 34 -11.67 0.24 -9.95
N ALA A 35 -10.76 1.13 -10.36
CA ALA A 35 -10.26 1.23 -11.72
C ALA A 35 -8.75 0.95 -11.71
N ILE A 36 -8.32 -0.04 -12.49
CA ILE A 36 -6.92 -0.48 -12.52
C ILE A 36 -6.16 0.26 -13.61
N THR A 37 -5.06 0.91 -13.24
CA THR A 37 -4.21 1.70 -14.18
C THR A 37 -3.10 0.88 -14.81
N SER A 38 -2.58 -0.12 -14.09
CA SER A 38 -1.55 -1.04 -14.57
C SER A 38 -1.55 -2.33 -13.74
N ILE A 39 -1.03 -3.40 -14.34
CA ILE A 39 -0.83 -4.69 -13.69
C ILE A 39 0.68 -4.91 -13.54
N THR A 40 1.12 -5.39 -12.37
CA THR A 40 2.51 -5.77 -12.15
C THR A 40 2.68 -7.28 -12.16
N VAL A 41 3.73 -7.77 -12.83
CA VAL A 41 4.28 -9.10 -12.60
C VAL A 41 5.29 -8.95 -11.46
N GLN A 42 4.91 -9.35 -10.26
CA GLN A 42 5.64 -9.02 -9.03
C GLN A 42 5.65 -10.20 -8.06
N ASN A 43 6.75 -10.34 -7.34
CA ASN A 43 6.90 -11.25 -6.20
C ASN A 43 7.60 -10.54 -5.04
N THR A 44 8.00 -11.27 -4.00
CA THR A 44 8.67 -10.70 -2.81
C THR A 44 10.08 -10.15 -3.09
N LEU A 45 10.66 -10.45 -4.26
CA LEU A 45 11.96 -9.94 -4.70
C LEU A 45 11.83 -8.64 -5.49
N GLY A 46 10.62 -8.24 -5.90
CA GLY A 46 10.35 -6.98 -6.60
C GLY A 46 9.47 -7.14 -7.84
N ILE A 47 9.36 -6.04 -8.57
CA ILE A 47 8.59 -5.94 -9.80
C ILE A 47 9.46 -6.41 -10.96
N GLN A 48 8.96 -7.39 -11.72
CA GLN A 48 9.64 -7.95 -12.88
C GLN A 48 9.17 -7.29 -14.18
N GLU A 49 7.87 -6.98 -14.26
CA GLU A 49 7.26 -6.43 -15.47
C GLU A 49 6.03 -5.58 -15.11
N PHE A 50 5.73 -4.62 -16.00
CA PHE A 50 4.50 -3.81 -15.93
C PHE A 50 3.70 -3.99 -17.22
N PHE A 51 2.39 -4.10 -17.08
CA PHE A 51 1.44 -3.95 -18.15
C PHE A 51 0.54 -2.76 -17.84
N ASP A 52 0.74 -1.65 -18.54
CA ASP A 52 -0.09 -0.45 -18.37
C ASP A 52 -1.42 -0.65 -19.14
N ILE A 53 -2.53 -0.45 -18.44
CA ILE A 53 -3.87 -0.57 -19.01
C ILE A 53 -4.09 0.60 -19.98
N PRO A 54 -4.59 0.35 -21.20
CA PRO A 54 -4.92 1.42 -22.15
C PRO A 54 -5.81 2.49 -21.53
N ALA A 55 -5.52 3.76 -21.81
CA ALA A 55 -6.20 4.90 -21.17
C ALA A 55 -7.72 4.90 -21.41
N GLU A 56 -8.16 4.45 -22.58
CA GLU A 56 -9.58 4.30 -22.91
C GLU A 56 -10.29 3.24 -22.03
N ILE A 57 -9.57 2.17 -21.65
CA ILE A 57 -10.11 1.16 -20.74
C ILE A 57 -10.18 1.72 -19.30
N VAL A 58 -9.16 2.47 -18.88
CA VAL A 58 -9.16 3.14 -17.56
C VAL A 58 -10.32 4.14 -17.49
N SER A 59 -10.52 4.96 -18.54
CA SER A 59 -11.67 5.88 -18.66
C SER A 59 -12.99 5.11 -18.54
N GLY A 60 -13.14 4.03 -19.28
CA GLY A 60 -14.36 3.18 -19.26
C GLY A 60 -14.66 2.61 -17.87
N GLN A 61 -13.63 2.12 -17.14
CA GLN A 61 -13.78 1.65 -15.75
C GLN A 61 -14.29 2.78 -14.84
N ILE A 62 -13.68 3.97 -14.92
CA ILE A 62 -14.06 5.13 -14.09
C ILE A 62 -15.50 5.55 -14.43
N GLU A 63 -15.82 5.71 -15.71
CA GLU A 63 -17.14 6.16 -16.14
C GLU A 63 -18.25 5.20 -15.76
N ALA A 64 -18.04 3.89 -15.91
CA ALA A 64 -19.00 2.88 -15.52
C ALA A 64 -19.36 2.99 -14.02
N ILE A 65 -18.34 3.16 -13.15
CA ILE A 65 -18.53 3.30 -11.71
C ILE A 65 -19.16 4.64 -11.34
N MET A 66 -18.65 5.74 -11.91
CA MET A 66 -19.13 7.08 -11.58
C MET A 66 -20.56 7.32 -12.04
N ASN A 67 -20.97 6.74 -13.16
CA ASN A 67 -22.34 6.86 -13.67
C ASN A 67 -23.37 6.03 -12.88
N ASP A 68 -22.96 4.88 -12.36
CA ASP A 68 -23.87 3.94 -11.65
C ASP A 68 -23.87 4.19 -10.15
N MET A 69 -22.69 4.17 -9.53
CA MET A 69 -22.54 4.12 -8.07
C MET A 69 -22.23 5.47 -7.43
N GLN A 70 -21.76 6.46 -8.20
CA GLN A 70 -21.50 7.85 -7.80
C GLN A 70 -20.68 7.98 -6.50
N PRO A 71 -19.49 7.39 -6.40
CA PRO A 71 -18.65 7.51 -5.21
C PRO A 71 -18.25 8.97 -4.97
N ASN A 72 -18.46 9.47 -3.74
CA ASN A 72 -18.07 10.82 -3.35
C ASN A 72 -16.58 10.93 -2.99
N ILE A 73 -15.92 9.80 -2.78
CA ILE A 73 -14.51 9.74 -2.41
C ILE A 73 -13.76 8.93 -3.45
N VAL A 74 -12.74 9.56 -4.02
CA VAL A 74 -11.83 8.94 -4.98
C VAL A 74 -10.43 8.96 -4.41
N LYS A 75 -9.84 7.77 -4.29
CA LYS A 75 -8.43 7.60 -3.96
C LYS A 75 -7.65 7.32 -5.24
N VAL A 76 -6.60 8.10 -5.46
CA VAL A 76 -5.70 7.96 -6.61
C VAL A 76 -4.32 7.50 -6.12
N GLY A 77 -3.82 6.42 -6.70
CA GLY A 77 -2.49 5.87 -6.40
C GLY A 77 -1.52 6.02 -7.57
N MET A 78 -0.95 4.90 -8.04
CA MET A 78 0.04 4.85 -9.09
C MET A 78 -0.54 5.20 -10.47
N ILE A 79 0.09 6.18 -11.15
CA ILE A 79 -0.20 6.58 -12.52
C ILE A 79 1.13 6.60 -13.29
N ARG A 80 1.27 5.72 -14.27
CA ARG A 80 2.55 5.54 -14.99
C ARG A 80 2.64 6.29 -16.32
N LYS A 81 1.49 6.60 -16.94
CA LYS A 81 1.38 7.18 -18.27
C LYS A 81 0.64 8.50 -18.26
N VAL A 82 1.06 9.41 -19.14
CA VAL A 82 0.41 10.73 -19.31
C VAL A 82 -1.01 10.56 -19.84
N GLU A 83 -1.23 9.60 -20.73
CA GLU A 83 -2.56 9.32 -21.29
C GLU A 83 -3.53 8.89 -20.19
N THR A 84 -3.10 8.04 -19.26
CA THR A 84 -3.89 7.64 -18.08
C THR A 84 -4.15 8.84 -17.15
N LEU A 85 -3.15 9.72 -16.96
CA LEU A 85 -3.32 10.94 -16.18
C LEU A 85 -4.37 11.88 -16.83
N ASN A 86 -4.36 12.00 -18.16
CA ASN A 86 -5.32 12.83 -18.89
C ASN A 86 -6.76 12.38 -18.63
N VAL A 87 -7.06 11.11 -18.87
CA VAL A 87 -8.44 10.59 -18.69
C VAL A 87 -8.88 10.64 -17.23
N LEU A 88 -7.95 10.49 -16.28
CA LEU A 88 -8.23 10.66 -14.87
C LEU A 88 -8.63 12.12 -14.53
N ILE A 89 -7.85 13.10 -14.98
CA ILE A 89 -8.14 14.53 -14.76
C ILE A 89 -9.48 14.91 -15.37
N ASP A 90 -9.76 14.45 -16.59
CA ASP A 90 -11.03 14.69 -17.27
C ASP A 90 -12.21 14.13 -16.45
N ALA A 91 -12.07 12.90 -15.95
CA ALA A 91 -13.09 12.29 -15.10
C ALA A 91 -13.27 13.04 -13.77
N LEU A 92 -12.18 13.37 -13.05
CA LEU A 92 -12.27 14.11 -11.79
C LEU A 92 -12.88 15.51 -11.98
N THR A 93 -12.59 16.17 -13.09
CA THR A 93 -13.17 17.48 -13.45
C THR A 93 -14.65 17.37 -13.80
N LYS A 94 -15.05 16.30 -14.51
CA LYS A 94 -16.44 16.03 -14.92
C LYS A 94 -17.32 15.69 -13.73
N TYR A 95 -16.88 14.73 -12.89
CA TYR A 95 -17.71 14.16 -11.83
C TYR A 95 -17.60 14.89 -10.48
N ARG A 96 -16.49 15.61 -10.22
CA ARG A 96 -16.26 16.44 -9.04
C ARG A 96 -16.59 15.72 -7.72
N PRO A 97 -15.94 14.58 -7.40
CA PRO A 97 -16.14 13.92 -6.12
C PRO A 97 -15.80 14.89 -4.97
N GLU A 98 -16.43 14.69 -3.82
CA GLU A 98 -16.28 15.56 -2.65
C GLU A 98 -14.84 15.55 -2.12
N HIS A 99 -14.21 14.36 -2.11
CA HIS A 99 -12.82 14.21 -1.68
C HIS A 99 -12.01 13.44 -2.71
N ILE A 100 -10.87 14.02 -3.09
CA ILE A 100 -9.85 13.37 -3.91
C ILE A 100 -8.60 13.22 -3.05
N ILE A 101 -8.23 11.98 -2.75
CA ILE A 101 -7.06 11.61 -1.97
C ILE A 101 -5.99 11.12 -2.94
N TYR A 102 -4.89 11.84 -3.05
CA TYR A 102 -3.77 11.40 -3.87
C TYR A 102 -2.67 10.77 -3.00
N ALA A 103 -2.35 9.52 -3.27
CA ALA A 103 -1.32 8.74 -2.61
C ALA A 103 -0.24 8.34 -3.63
N PRO A 104 0.75 9.22 -3.90
CA PRO A 104 1.76 8.99 -4.92
C PRO A 104 2.56 7.72 -4.68
N SER A 105 2.89 7.02 -5.76
CA SER A 105 3.81 5.89 -5.78
C SER A 105 4.85 6.15 -6.87
N ILE A 106 5.83 7.04 -6.58
CA ILE A 106 6.87 7.42 -7.53
C ILE A 106 7.95 6.33 -7.61
N TRP A 107 8.22 5.68 -6.47
CA TRP A 107 9.14 4.54 -6.39
C TRP A 107 8.50 3.35 -5.71
N SER A 108 8.94 2.16 -6.11
CA SER A 108 8.65 0.92 -5.40
C SER A 108 9.31 0.92 -4.01
N SER A 109 8.94 -0.04 -3.14
CA SER A 109 9.62 -0.25 -1.85
C SER A 109 11.10 -0.63 -2.02
N GLN A 110 11.50 -1.10 -3.20
CA GLN A 110 12.88 -1.48 -3.54
C GLN A 110 13.66 -0.37 -4.25
N GLY A 111 13.00 0.74 -4.58
CA GLY A 111 13.62 1.91 -5.19
C GLY A 111 13.48 2.00 -6.72
N ASP A 112 12.74 1.10 -7.35
CA ASP A 112 12.46 1.18 -8.79
C ASP A 112 11.57 2.37 -9.10
N ALA A 113 11.87 3.10 -10.18
CA ALA A 113 11.02 4.19 -10.65
C ALA A 113 9.70 3.64 -11.22
N LEU A 114 8.59 4.06 -10.63
CA LEU A 114 7.24 3.67 -11.07
C LEU A 114 6.58 4.71 -11.96
N MET A 115 7.06 5.95 -11.94
CA MET A 115 6.56 7.07 -12.74
C MET A 115 7.71 7.75 -13.48
N THR A 116 7.43 8.26 -14.68
CA THR A 116 8.39 9.10 -15.41
C THR A 116 8.38 10.52 -14.87
N GLU A 117 9.47 11.28 -15.09
CA GLU A 117 9.57 12.69 -14.68
C GLU A 117 8.47 13.55 -15.31
N ASP A 118 8.09 13.26 -16.56
CA ASP A 118 7.00 13.96 -17.25
C ASP A 118 5.66 13.76 -16.55
N VAL A 119 5.31 12.53 -16.17
CA VAL A 119 4.08 12.26 -15.40
C VAL A 119 4.12 12.99 -14.06
N VAL A 120 5.23 12.94 -13.33
CA VAL A 120 5.39 13.65 -12.05
C VAL A 120 5.23 15.16 -12.24
N SER A 121 5.82 15.72 -13.29
CA SER A 121 5.70 17.15 -13.61
C SER A 121 4.23 17.53 -13.88
N GLN A 122 3.53 16.77 -14.71
CA GLN A 122 2.14 17.06 -15.03
C GLN A 122 1.18 16.90 -13.85
N ILE A 123 1.44 15.95 -12.95
CA ILE A 123 0.70 15.78 -11.70
C ILE A 123 0.73 17.06 -10.86
N LYS A 124 1.89 17.70 -10.73
CA LYS A 124 2.06 18.95 -9.96
C LYS A 124 1.12 20.06 -10.39
N TYR A 125 0.97 20.23 -11.69
CA TYR A 125 0.21 21.35 -12.27
C TYR A 125 -1.25 21.04 -12.52
N ARG A 126 -1.60 19.76 -12.71
CA ARG A 126 -2.92 19.37 -13.21
C ARG A 126 -3.74 18.53 -12.22
N LEU A 127 -3.12 17.61 -11.48
CA LEU A 127 -3.82 16.74 -10.54
C LEU A 127 -3.88 17.36 -9.13
N LEU A 128 -2.77 17.89 -8.62
CA LEU A 128 -2.73 18.44 -7.25
C LEU A 128 -3.78 19.53 -6.99
N PRO A 129 -4.09 20.45 -7.92
CA PRO A 129 -5.15 21.44 -7.71
C PRO A 129 -6.55 20.85 -7.53
N LEU A 130 -6.78 19.62 -7.95
CA LEU A 130 -8.06 18.92 -7.80
C LEU A 130 -8.13 18.13 -6.47
N CYS A 131 -6.99 17.90 -5.81
CA CYS A 131 -6.93 17.04 -4.63
C CYS A 131 -7.36 17.76 -3.35
N SER A 132 -8.07 17.05 -2.47
CA SER A 132 -8.36 17.49 -1.10
C SER A 132 -7.16 17.24 -0.18
N VAL A 133 -6.46 16.14 -0.40
CA VAL A 133 -5.29 15.75 0.41
C VAL A 133 -4.29 14.93 -0.40
N VAL A 134 -3.01 15.17 -0.14
CA VAL A 134 -1.90 14.32 -0.59
C VAL A 134 -1.33 13.59 0.61
N VAL A 135 -1.24 12.27 0.51
CA VAL A 135 -0.60 11.41 1.51
C VAL A 135 0.67 10.83 0.90
N ALA A 136 1.84 11.25 1.36
CA ALA A 136 3.10 10.89 0.72
C ALA A 136 4.21 10.59 1.74
N ARG A 137 5.18 9.76 1.34
CA ARG A 137 6.46 9.65 2.05
C ARG A 137 7.23 10.95 1.89
N LYS A 138 8.13 11.24 2.83
CA LYS A 138 8.95 12.46 2.79
C LYS A 138 9.62 12.66 1.42
N LYS A 139 10.30 11.63 0.91
CA LYS A 139 10.99 11.69 -0.39
C LYS A 139 10.06 12.04 -1.56
N GLU A 140 8.85 11.47 -1.59
CA GLU A 140 7.86 11.74 -2.63
C GLU A 140 7.26 13.13 -2.48
N SER A 141 6.96 13.54 -1.23
CA SER A 141 6.46 14.88 -0.95
C SER A 141 7.46 15.94 -1.37
N ASP A 142 8.75 15.76 -1.07
CA ASP A 142 9.79 16.71 -1.42
C ASP A 142 9.88 16.92 -2.94
N ILE A 143 9.72 15.87 -3.75
CA ILE A 143 9.72 15.97 -5.21
C ILE A 143 8.44 16.61 -5.75
N ILE A 144 7.27 16.15 -5.27
CA ILE A 144 5.99 16.68 -5.74
C ILE A 144 5.82 18.15 -5.37
N LEU A 145 6.38 18.57 -4.22
CA LEU A 145 6.19 19.89 -3.63
C LEU A 145 7.39 20.82 -3.82
N GLN A 146 8.35 20.49 -4.66
CA GLN A 146 9.58 21.27 -4.88
C GLN A 146 9.36 22.73 -5.32
N ASN A 147 8.16 23.11 -5.77
CA ASN A 147 7.86 24.48 -6.16
C ASN A 147 6.98 25.14 -5.08
N SER A 148 7.57 25.98 -4.25
CA SER A 148 6.90 26.66 -3.14
C SER A 148 5.66 27.45 -3.55
N ARG A 149 5.69 28.09 -4.73
CA ARG A 149 4.56 28.89 -5.23
C ARG A 149 3.33 28.04 -5.58
N LEU A 150 3.55 26.82 -6.11
CA LEU A 150 2.45 25.88 -6.39
C LEU A 150 1.86 25.32 -5.09
N LEU A 151 2.71 25.08 -4.12
CA LEU A 151 2.28 24.62 -2.81
C LEU A 151 1.41 25.66 -2.11
N GLU A 152 1.86 26.91 -2.07
CA GLU A 152 1.09 28.04 -1.50
C GLU A 152 -0.27 28.21 -2.18
N LEU A 153 -0.33 28.07 -3.52
CA LEU A 153 -1.58 28.13 -4.26
C LEU A 153 -2.51 26.96 -3.93
N ALA A 154 -1.98 25.75 -3.87
CA ALA A 154 -2.75 24.55 -3.54
C ALA A 154 -3.26 24.58 -2.09
N GLU A 155 -2.46 25.03 -1.14
CA GLU A 155 -2.87 25.22 0.26
C GLU A 155 -3.95 26.29 0.41
N LYS A 156 -3.84 27.42 -0.34
CA LYS A 156 -4.90 28.44 -0.40
C LYS A 156 -6.21 27.91 -0.99
N GLN A 157 -6.14 26.89 -1.85
CA GLN A 157 -7.30 26.19 -2.39
C GLN A 157 -7.84 25.06 -1.49
N GLY A 158 -7.22 24.86 -0.31
CA GLY A 158 -7.66 23.88 0.67
C GLY A 158 -6.97 22.52 0.60
N LEU A 159 -5.94 22.33 -0.26
CA LEU A 159 -5.15 21.11 -0.28
C LEU A 159 -4.46 20.90 1.07
N ARG A 160 -4.58 19.69 1.60
CA ARG A 160 -3.81 19.24 2.76
C ARG A 160 -2.68 18.31 2.33
N ILE A 161 -1.54 18.42 2.99
CA ILE A 161 -0.39 17.55 2.75
C ILE A 161 -0.09 16.81 4.03
N TYR A 162 -0.18 15.49 3.96
CA TYR A 162 0.16 14.61 5.07
C TYR A 162 1.40 13.79 4.74
N ARG A 163 2.44 13.93 5.57
CA ARG A 163 3.69 13.21 5.43
C ARG A 163 3.74 12.05 6.40
N LEU A 164 3.96 10.85 5.87
CA LEU A 164 4.20 9.65 6.66
C LEU A 164 5.70 9.49 6.89
N ASP A 165 6.15 9.66 8.13
CA ASP A 165 7.58 9.68 8.47
C ASP A 165 8.25 8.30 8.45
N ASN A 166 7.57 7.21 8.70
CA ASN A 166 8.14 5.85 8.80
C ASN A 166 7.65 4.90 7.70
N ALA A 167 7.32 5.40 6.53
CA ALA A 167 6.64 4.67 5.46
C ALA A 167 7.55 3.75 4.61
N ASN A 168 8.54 3.09 5.20
CA ASN A 168 9.37 2.10 4.49
C ASN A 168 8.67 0.74 4.35
N SER A 169 7.54 0.53 5.02
CA SER A 169 6.76 -0.70 4.90
C SER A 169 5.97 -0.72 3.58
N HIS A 170 6.03 -1.87 2.89
CA HIS A 170 5.30 -2.09 1.64
C HIS A 170 3.79 -1.91 1.86
N GLY A 171 3.16 -1.06 1.04
CA GLY A 171 1.72 -0.79 1.09
C GLY A 171 1.24 0.11 2.25
N LEU A 172 2.13 0.65 3.10
CA LEU A 172 1.72 1.48 4.23
C LEU A 172 0.92 2.72 3.78
N ILE A 173 1.36 3.39 2.71
CA ILE A 173 0.65 4.54 2.13
C ILE A 173 -0.72 4.14 1.62
N ASN A 174 -0.84 2.95 1.01
CA ASN A 174 -2.12 2.43 0.55
C ASN A 174 -3.09 2.25 1.72
N ARG A 175 -2.64 1.58 2.79
CA ARG A 175 -3.43 1.35 4.00
C ARG A 175 -3.84 2.66 4.67
N PHE A 176 -2.91 3.59 4.88
CA PHE A 176 -3.20 4.90 5.46
C PHE A 176 -4.24 5.67 4.62
N SER A 177 -4.00 5.83 3.33
CA SER A 177 -4.87 6.62 2.46
C SER A 177 -6.26 5.98 2.28
N SER A 178 -6.35 4.65 2.35
CA SER A 178 -7.62 3.93 2.32
C SER A 178 -8.38 4.04 3.65
N ALA A 179 -7.69 4.00 4.79
CA ALA A 179 -8.29 4.28 6.09
C ALA A 179 -8.81 5.72 6.17
N LEU A 180 -8.02 6.69 5.69
CA LEU A 180 -8.44 8.08 5.58
C LEU A 180 -9.73 8.20 4.73
N ALA A 181 -9.77 7.52 3.58
CA ALA A 181 -10.96 7.52 2.71
C ALA A 181 -12.21 7.00 3.44
N ILE A 182 -12.08 5.93 4.24
CA ILE A 182 -13.19 5.41 5.04
C ILE A 182 -13.66 6.42 6.08
N TYR A 183 -12.76 7.03 6.83
CA TYR A 183 -13.16 7.96 7.88
C TYR A 183 -13.82 9.22 7.30
N LEU A 184 -13.34 9.72 6.16
CA LEU A 184 -14.04 10.79 5.41
C LEU A 184 -15.43 10.34 4.93
N ASN A 185 -15.56 9.11 4.42
CA ASN A 185 -16.84 8.54 3.98
C ASN A 185 -17.83 8.34 5.14
N GLN A 186 -17.34 8.23 6.37
CA GLN A 186 -18.14 8.22 7.59
C GLN A 186 -18.53 9.62 8.08
N GLY A 187 -18.18 10.68 7.33
CA GLY A 187 -18.50 12.08 7.66
C GLY A 187 -17.54 12.71 8.67
N LYS A 188 -16.38 12.13 8.93
CA LYS A 188 -15.37 12.73 9.80
C LYS A 188 -14.74 13.94 9.13
N LYS A 189 -14.41 14.97 9.91
CA LYS A 189 -13.64 16.11 9.41
C LYS A 189 -12.22 15.66 9.02
N MET A 190 -11.59 16.37 8.11
CA MET A 190 -10.26 16.01 7.58
C MET A 190 -9.22 15.77 8.68
N GLU A 191 -9.14 16.65 9.66
CA GLU A 191 -8.17 16.54 10.77
C GLU A 191 -8.45 15.32 11.66
N GLU A 192 -9.71 15.03 11.95
CA GLU A 192 -10.12 13.85 12.71
C GLU A 192 -9.85 12.56 11.92
N ALA A 193 -10.19 12.56 10.63
CA ALA A 193 -9.97 11.42 9.75
C ALA A 193 -8.47 11.08 9.59
N LEU A 194 -7.61 12.11 9.48
CA LEU A 194 -6.16 11.93 9.44
C LEU A 194 -5.62 11.33 10.76
N ALA A 195 -6.08 11.82 11.90
CA ALA A 195 -5.68 11.28 13.21
C ALA A 195 -6.11 9.80 13.36
N MET A 196 -7.36 9.48 13.00
CA MET A 196 -7.87 8.10 13.06
C MET A 196 -7.12 7.16 12.10
N ALA A 197 -6.76 7.64 10.90
CA ALA A 197 -5.95 6.87 9.96
C ALA A 197 -4.54 6.61 10.50
N GLN A 198 -3.94 7.58 11.20
CA GLN A 198 -2.64 7.39 11.85
C GLN A 198 -2.73 6.37 13.00
N ASP A 199 -3.77 6.43 13.82
CA ASP A 199 -3.98 5.46 14.91
C ASP A 199 -4.18 4.03 14.35
N PHE A 200 -4.94 3.88 13.28
CA PHE A 200 -5.10 2.60 12.58
C PHE A 200 -3.74 2.03 12.15
N ILE A 201 -2.89 2.84 11.50
CA ILE A 201 -1.56 2.41 11.07
C ILE A 201 -0.65 2.09 12.26
N ASN A 202 -0.70 2.84 13.35
CA ASN A 202 0.09 2.57 14.54
C ASN A 202 -0.28 1.20 15.16
N ILE A 203 -1.57 0.86 15.19
CA ILE A 203 -2.04 -0.45 15.64
C ILE A 203 -1.55 -1.57 14.72
N GLU A 204 -1.63 -1.37 13.40
CA GLU A 204 -1.14 -2.33 12.40
C GLU A 204 0.37 -2.59 12.56
N LEU A 205 1.17 -1.54 12.65
CA LEU A 205 2.62 -1.65 12.84
C LEU A 205 2.98 -2.35 14.16
N ALA A 206 2.22 -2.07 15.23
CA ALA A 206 2.40 -2.75 16.51
C ALA A 206 2.07 -4.26 16.40
N ARG A 207 1.04 -4.63 15.67
CA ARG A 207 0.72 -6.05 15.38
C ARG A 207 1.82 -6.73 14.57
N GLU A 208 2.32 -6.06 13.50
CA GLU A 208 3.41 -6.59 12.68
C GLU A 208 4.70 -6.76 13.50
N SER A 209 5.06 -5.81 14.35
CA SER A 209 6.25 -5.90 15.21
C SER A 209 6.14 -7.00 16.26
N ASN A 210 4.97 -7.21 16.84
CA ASN A 210 4.70 -8.31 17.76
C ASN A 210 4.81 -9.68 17.08
N LEU A 211 4.33 -9.80 15.84
CA LEU A 211 4.48 -11.02 15.05
C LEU A 211 5.94 -11.29 14.65
N GLN A 212 6.71 -10.23 14.37
CA GLN A 212 8.14 -10.35 14.10
C GLN A 212 8.92 -10.75 15.36
N GLY A 213 8.59 -10.17 16.51
CA GLY A 213 9.17 -10.54 17.81
C GLY A 213 8.93 -12.02 18.13
N ARG A 214 7.70 -12.49 18.01
CA ARG A 214 7.36 -13.92 18.19
C ARG A 214 8.08 -14.86 17.22
N SER A 215 8.23 -14.44 15.96
CA SER A 215 8.97 -15.23 14.96
C SER A 215 10.45 -15.33 15.32
N SER A 216 11.08 -14.24 15.77
CA SER A 216 12.48 -14.21 16.19
C SER A 216 12.70 -15.04 17.45
N GLU A 217 11.78 -14.96 18.40
CA GLU A 217 11.80 -15.78 19.62
C GLU A 217 11.67 -17.27 19.27
N LEU A 218 10.69 -17.64 18.42
CA LEU A 218 10.52 -19.02 17.95
C LEU A 218 11.77 -19.54 17.24
N TYR A 219 12.41 -18.71 16.40
CA TYR A 219 13.66 -19.09 15.75
C TYR A 219 14.79 -19.34 16.75
N ASN A 220 14.97 -18.48 17.74
CA ASN A 220 15.98 -18.66 18.79
C ASN A 220 15.72 -19.91 19.64
N GLN A 221 14.45 -20.18 19.96
CA GLN A 221 14.06 -21.42 20.65
C GLN A 221 14.36 -22.65 19.79
N PHE A 222 14.08 -22.59 18.48
CA PHE A 222 14.41 -23.65 17.53
C PHE A 222 15.91 -23.91 17.48
N ILE A 223 16.75 -22.89 17.35
CA ILE A 223 18.23 -23.04 17.37
C ILE A 223 18.69 -23.63 18.67
N SER A 224 18.15 -23.22 19.81
CA SER A 224 18.48 -23.82 21.11
C SER A 224 18.12 -25.29 21.17
N GLN A 225 16.97 -25.71 20.66
CA GLN A 225 16.56 -27.12 20.58
C GLN A 225 17.46 -27.90 19.62
N VAL A 226 17.84 -27.35 18.48
CA VAL A 226 18.78 -27.98 17.55
C VAL A 226 20.13 -28.23 18.23
N ASN A 227 20.69 -27.23 18.91
CA ASN A 227 21.94 -27.40 19.66
C ASN A 227 21.89 -28.54 20.69
N ASN A 228 20.73 -28.72 21.34
CA ASN A 228 20.59 -29.73 22.39
C ASN A 228 20.33 -31.15 21.85
N PHE A 229 19.64 -31.24 20.69
CA PHE A 229 19.06 -32.53 20.26
C PHE A 229 19.46 -32.99 18.86
N CYS A 230 20.25 -32.23 18.07
CA CYS A 230 20.59 -32.57 16.69
C CYS A 230 21.28 -33.91 16.53
N ARG A 231 22.04 -34.35 17.55
CA ARG A 231 22.72 -35.68 17.56
C ARG A 231 21.77 -36.86 17.71
N THR A 232 20.56 -36.60 18.21
CA THR A 232 19.60 -37.68 18.54
C THR A 232 18.38 -37.62 17.61
N TYR A 233 17.94 -36.42 17.23
CA TYR A 233 16.76 -36.20 16.43
C TYR A 233 17.07 -35.34 15.21
N SER A 234 16.85 -35.90 14.03
CA SER A 234 17.04 -35.21 12.74
C SER A 234 15.74 -34.87 12.03
N ASP A 235 14.57 -35.20 12.61
CA ASP A 235 13.26 -34.95 12.04
C ASP A 235 12.73 -33.59 12.46
N VAL A 236 12.29 -32.82 11.48
CA VAL A 236 11.69 -31.48 11.68
C VAL A 236 10.43 -31.54 12.55
N HIS A 237 9.65 -32.62 12.46
CA HIS A 237 8.42 -32.77 13.26
C HIS A 237 8.73 -32.79 14.75
N PHE A 238 9.81 -33.47 15.19
CA PHE A 238 10.21 -33.45 16.58
C PHE A 238 10.35 -32.01 17.12
N TYR A 239 11.07 -31.17 16.43
CA TYR A 239 11.30 -29.77 16.85
C TYR A 239 10.02 -28.92 16.79
N ALA A 240 9.20 -29.14 15.77
CA ALA A 240 7.92 -28.43 15.62
C ALA A 240 6.98 -28.77 16.79
N ASP A 241 6.89 -30.03 17.17
CA ASP A 241 6.08 -30.49 18.30
C ASP A 241 6.62 -29.97 19.65
N GLN A 242 7.93 -29.96 19.86
CA GLN A 242 8.54 -29.35 21.05
C GLN A 242 8.24 -27.86 21.20
N LEU A 243 8.10 -27.17 20.09
CA LEU A 243 7.81 -25.73 20.02
C LEU A 243 6.30 -25.42 19.93
N ASN A 244 5.45 -26.44 19.96
CA ASN A 244 3.99 -26.34 19.81
C ASN A 244 3.56 -25.57 18.53
N VAL A 245 4.24 -25.84 17.41
CA VAL A 245 3.94 -25.23 16.11
C VAL A 245 3.86 -26.30 15.02
N SER A 246 3.23 -25.96 13.88
CA SER A 246 3.28 -26.84 12.72
C SER A 246 4.66 -26.79 12.05
N GLY A 247 5.10 -27.94 11.48
CA GLY A 247 6.34 -27.99 10.70
C GLY A 247 6.35 -26.98 9.53
N ARG A 248 5.19 -26.69 8.94
CA ARG A 248 5.02 -25.68 7.90
C ARG A 248 5.31 -24.28 8.43
N TYR A 249 4.80 -23.94 9.62
CA TYR A 249 5.04 -22.63 10.22
C TYR A 249 6.50 -22.47 10.65
N LEU A 250 7.10 -23.51 11.23
CA LEU A 250 8.53 -23.52 11.55
C LEU A 250 9.38 -23.30 10.29
N ALA A 251 9.05 -23.96 9.17
CA ALA A 251 9.75 -23.77 7.89
C ALA A 251 9.60 -22.34 7.33
N GLN A 252 8.45 -21.71 7.52
CA GLN A 252 8.23 -20.32 7.13
C GLN A 252 9.10 -19.37 7.96
N VAL A 253 9.16 -19.56 9.27
CA VAL A 253 9.93 -18.74 10.19
C VAL A 253 11.43 -18.87 9.93
N THR A 254 11.95 -20.07 9.79
CA THR A 254 13.38 -20.32 9.55
C THR A 254 13.83 -19.74 8.21
N ARG A 255 13.06 -19.94 7.12
CA ARG A 255 13.36 -19.34 5.82
C ARG A 255 13.36 -17.81 5.85
N ARG A 256 12.41 -17.21 6.57
CA ARG A 256 12.30 -15.77 6.70
C ARG A 256 13.50 -15.15 7.43
N ILE A 257 14.00 -15.80 8.48
CA ILE A 257 15.06 -15.25 9.35
C ILE A 257 16.46 -15.60 8.84
N SER A 258 16.69 -16.87 8.45
CA SER A 258 18.01 -17.36 8.06
C SER A 258 18.19 -17.71 6.59
N GLY A 259 17.12 -17.64 5.78
CA GLY A 259 17.13 -18.10 4.40
C GLY A 259 17.15 -19.63 4.23
N LYS A 260 17.22 -20.40 5.33
CA LYS A 260 17.39 -21.86 5.31
C LYS A 260 16.11 -22.59 5.76
N THR A 261 15.96 -23.83 5.30
CA THR A 261 14.91 -24.70 5.81
C THR A 261 15.28 -25.24 7.21
N PRO A 262 14.30 -25.63 8.06
CA PRO A 262 14.60 -26.26 9.34
C PRO A 262 15.51 -27.49 9.20
N LYS A 263 15.25 -28.32 8.18
CA LYS A 263 16.07 -29.50 7.90
C LYS A 263 17.53 -29.13 7.59
N ALA A 264 17.73 -28.14 6.71
CA ALA A 264 19.09 -27.69 6.39
C ALA A 264 19.83 -27.14 7.61
N ILE A 265 19.12 -26.46 8.53
CA ILE A 265 19.73 -26.02 9.80
C ILE A 265 20.10 -27.18 10.68
N ILE A 266 19.20 -28.17 10.88
CA ILE A 266 19.48 -29.38 11.71
C ILE A 266 20.68 -30.14 11.17
N ASP A 267 20.80 -30.25 9.85
CA ASP A 267 21.87 -31.03 9.20
C ASP A 267 23.25 -30.31 9.24
N GLU A 268 23.30 -29.04 9.57
CA GLU A 268 24.53 -28.24 9.72
C GLU A 268 25.13 -28.34 11.14
N TYR A 269 24.36 -28.77 12.13
CA TYR A 269 24.79 -28.92 13.52
C TYR A 269 25.22 -30.36 13.82
#